data_b773c046a270e8d6bb164801af448b7b
#
_entry.id   b773c046a270e8d6bb164801af448b7b
#
_cell.length_a   1.000
_cell.length_b   1.000
_cell.length_c   1.000
_cell.angle_alpha   90.00
_cell.angle_beta   90.00
_cell.angle_gamma   90.00
#
_symmetry.space_group_name_H-M   'P 1'
#
loop_
_entity.id
_entity.type
_entity.pdbx_description
1 polymer ?
#
loop_
_entity_poly.entity_id
_entity_poly.type
_entity_poly.pdbx_seq_one_letter_code
_entity_poly.pdbx_strand_id
1 'polypeptide(L)'
;MRLLIVQYAGDYRETVQRFYEGGEETYCAQKYSVDAVAEIGKQIEEAAVLCCLTAEPYDEVLQNGVRAIGAGFNQKIQIPKLIELIEKQKPTHLIVRTPIRELLSWAIKNKVPTIALLADSFPNQGLRKKVKNYLLANLLNNKQIQWVFNHGINSCLSLQEIGVKPSKIIPWDFPHPVSPDSLSPKSLRTDANPWQLIYVGLVTKSKGVGEVLEAIKQLKSKKLSLKLKIVGLGETEYFINQAKQLQIEDCVEFLGLLPNKTIVPLMRAADIVLVPSRPEYPEGFPLTIYEGLCSRTPIIASDHPMFKNNLKDGSNAMIFPAGNASALSACVEKLLSDPALYHSLSLASLDAWKRLQIPVKWAELINRWVYDSQENRQWLFDHRLDSGRYRSTFE
;
A
#
# COMPACT_ATOMS: atom_id res chain seq x y z
N MET A 1 7.44 8.22 -28.48
CA MET A 1 6.43 8.09 -27.42
C MET A 1 6.77 9.04 -26.29
N ARG A 2 5.77 9.82 -25.81
CA ARG A 2 5.87 10.70 -24.64
C ARG A 2 4.99 10.10 -23.55
N LEU A 3 5.59 9.48 -22.55
CA LEU A 3 4.89 8.83 -21.43
C LEU A 3 4.77 9.80 -20.26
N LEU A 4 3.56 10.05 -19.79
CA LEU A 4 3.30 10.81 -18.57
C LEU A 4 2.71 9.89 -17.50
N ILE A 5 3.33 9.87 -16.33
CA ILE A 5 2.84 9.18 -15.13
C ILE A 5 2.31 10.24 -14.15
N VAL A 6 1.04 10.16 -13.77
CA VAL A 6 0.45 11.09 -12.78
C VAL A 6 0.22 10.35 -11.48
N GLN A 7 0.84 10.84 -10.39
CA GLN A 7 0.67 10.30 -9.04
C GLN A 7 0.17 11.36 -8.06
N TYR A 8 -0.65 10.91 -7.09
CA TYR A 8 -1.24 11.78 -6.09
C TYR A 8 -0.23 12.24 -5.05
N ALA A 9 0.41 11.30 -4.37
CA ALA A 9 1.32 11.55 -3.25
C ALA A 9 2.74 11.05 -3.56
N GLY A 10 3.69 11.57 -2.81
CA GLY A 10 5.13 11.34 -2.99
C GLY A 10 5.73 12.31 -3.98
N ASP A 11 6.95 12.76 -3.70
CA ASP A 11 7.73 13.60 -4.59
C ASP A 11 8.80 12.75 -5.31
N TYR A 12 8.65 12.63 -6.64
CA TYR A 12 9.58 11.84 -7.46
C TYR A 12 10.98 12.48 -7.50
N ARG A 13 11.05 13.82 -7.55
CA ARG A 13 12.29 14.58 -7.51
C ARG A 13 13.09 14.30 -6.24
N GLU A 14 12.45 14.49 -5.08
CA GLU A 14 13.09 14.22 -3.78
C GLU A 14 13.55 12.76 -3.66
N THR A 15 12.77 11.83 -4.20
CA THR A 15 13.13 10.40 -4.17
C THR A 15 14.36 10.11 -5.00
N VAL A 16 14.44 10.65 -6.24
CA VAL A 16 15.60 10.47 -7.12
C VAL A 16 16.83 11.14 -6.53
N GLN A 17 16.71 12.36 -6.03
CA GLN A 17 17.81 13.09 -5.38
C GLN A 17 18.35 12.31 -4.18
N ARG A 18 17.47 11.83 -3.30
CA ARG A 18 17.86 10.99 -2.15
C ARG A 18 18.65 9.75 -2.58
N PHE A 19 18.22 9.03 -3.63
CA PHE A 19 18.95 7.86 -4.11
C PHE A 19 20.29 8.22 -4.75
N TYR A 20 20.36 9.35 -5.45
CA TYR A 20 21.62 9.85 -6.03
C TYR A 20 22.66 10.22 -4.95
N GLU A 21 22.21 10.73 -3.82
CA GLU A 21 23.02 11.06 -2.65
C GLU A 21 23.35 9.83 -1.77
N GLY A 22 22.99 8.62 -2.20
CA GLY A 22 23.23 7.38 -1.46
C GLY A 22 22.23 7.11 -0.34
N GLY A 23 21.10 7.83 -0.30
CA GLY A 23 20.02 7.60 0.65
C GLY A 23 19.22 6.34 0.34
N GLU A 24 18.42 5.90 1.31
CA GLU A 24 17.75 4.60 1.32
C GLU A 24 16.27 4.67 0.95
N GLU A 25 15.70 3.51 0.63
CA GLU A 25 14.25 3.35 0.42
C GLU A 25 13.49 3.62 1.71
N THR A 26 12.34 4.28 1.59
CA THR A 26 11.41 4.53 2.70
C THR A 26 10.23 3.54 2.73
N TYR A 27 10.03 2.80 1.63
CA TYR A 27 9.09 1.67 1.55
C TYR A 27 9.63 0.63 0.55
N CYS A 28 9.16 -0.60 0.66
CA CYS A 28 9.61 -1.72 -0.17
C CYS A 28 9.42 -1.44 -1.67
N ALA A 29 10.47 -1.72 -2.47
CA ALA A 29 10.50 -1.57 -3.92
C ALA A 29 10.34 -0.12 -4.43
N GLN A 30 10.66 0.88 -3.62
CA GLN A 30 10.67 2.29 -4.05
C GLN A 30 11.72 2.51 -5.15
N LYS A 31 12.95 2.04 -4.91
CA LYS A 31 14.05 2.15 -5.89
C LYS A 31 13.74 1.38 -7.17
N TYR A 32 13.20 0.17 -7.05
CA TYR A 32 12.75 -0.64 -8.19
C TYR A 32 11.79 0.13 -9.11
N SER A 33 10.82 0.85 -8.53
CA SER A 33 9.86 1.64 -9.30
C SER A 33 10.50 2.84 -10.00
N VAL A 34 11.44 3.50 -9.33
CA VAL A 34 12.19 4.66 -9.89
C VAL A 34 13.09 4.21 -11.03
N ASP A 35 13.85 3.13 -10.83
CA ASP A 35 14.76 2.58 -11.83
C ASP A 35 13.99 2.11 -13.07
N ALA A 36 12.84 1.46 -12.90
CA ALA A 36 12.02 1.02 -14.01
C ALA A 36 11.50 2.18 -14.89
N VAL A 37 11.09 3.29 -14.27
CA VAL A 37 10.68 4.49 -15.04
C VAL A 37 11.87 5.09 -15.80
N ALA A 38 13.04 5.12 -15.19
CA ALA A 38 14.26 5.60 -15.83
C ALA A 38 14.68 4.72 -17.01
N GLU A 39 14.62 3.40 -16.88
CA GLU A 39 14.93 2.46 -17.97
C GLU A 39 13.96 2.60 -19.15
N ILE A 40 12.67 2.78 -18.90
CA ILE A 40 11.68 3.08 -19.94
C ILE A 40 12.04 4.41 -20.63
N GLY A 41 12.40 5.44 -19.84
CA GLY A 41 12.76 6.76 -20.37
C GLY A 41 13.93 6.75 -21.36
N LYS A 42 14.88 5.82 -21.21
CA LYS A 42 16.02 5.66 -22.16
C LYS A 42 15.60 5.13 -23.53
N GLN A 43 14.43 4.51 -23.66
CA GLN A 43 13.98 3.83 -24.86
C GLN A 43 12.85 4.55 -25.59
N ILE A 44 12.34 5.64 -25.02
CA ILE A 44 11.25 6.45 -25.59
C ILE A 44 11.68 7.91 -25.71
N GLU A 45 10.89 8.73 -26.37
CA GLU A 45 11.20 10.16 -26.54
C GLU A 45 11.31 10.91 -25.21
N GLU A 46 10.36 10.68 -24.30
CA GLU A 46 10.36 11.29 -22.97
C GLU A 46 9.53 10.46 -21.99
N ALA A 47 10.04 10.23 -20.79
CA ALA A 47 9.30 9.78 -19.63
C ALA A 47 9.18 10.93 -18.63
N ALA A 48 7.97 11.26 -18.21
CA ALA A 48 7.69 12.31 -17.23
C ALA A 48 6.85 11.77 -16.08
N VAL A 49 7.14 12.24 -14.85
CA VAL A 49 6.36 11.95 -13.65
C VAL A 49 5.81 13.26 -13.08
N LEU A 50 4.49 13.40 -13.03
CA LEU A 50 3.79 14.52 -12.44
C LEU A 50 3.29 14.13 -11.05
N CYS A 51 3.80 14.82 -10.03
CA CYS A 51 3.44 14.65 -8.62
C CYS A 51 2.46 15.74 -8.22
N CYS A 52 1.24 15.35 -7.77
CA CYS A 52 0.23 16.33 -7.40
C CYS A 52 0.57 17.06 -6.10
N LEU A 53 0.90 16.30 -5.03
CA LEU A 53 1.23 16.86 -3.72
C LEU A 53 2.74 17.03 -3.60
N THR A 54 3.21 18.25 -3.88
CA THR A 54 4.61 18.66 -3.70
C THR A 54 4.65 19.98 -2.92
N ALA A 55 5.75 20.24 -2.19
CA ALA A 55 5.90 21.44 -1.38
C ALA A 55 5.85 22.72 -2.24
N GLU A 56 6.42 22.64 -3.45
CA GLU A 56 6.47 23.72 -4.42
C GLU A 56 6.24 23.20 -5.85
N PRO A 57 5.82 24.06 -6.79
CA PRO A 57 5.79 23.69 -8.21
C PRO A 57 7.22 23.65 -8.78
N TYR A 58 7.49 22.65 -9.64
CA TYR A 58 8.73 22.54 -10.40
C TYR A 58 8.50 21.79 -11.72
N ASP A 59 9.43 21.92 -12.66
CA ASP A 59 9.44 21.21 -13.96
C ASP A 59 10.88 21.10 -14.43
N GLU A 60 11.53 19.96 -14.24
CA GLU A 60 12.95 19.76 -14.53
C GLU A 60 13.25 18.31 -14.98
N VAL A 61 14.34 18.12 -15.69
CA VAL A 61 14.87 16.79 -16.04
C VAL A 61 15.89 16.39 -15.00
N LEU A 62 15.68 15.23 -14.37
CA LEU A 62 16.54 14.73 -13.30
C LEU A 62 17.76 13.98 -13.85
N GLN A 63 18.71 13.64 -12.96
CA GLN A 63 19.94 12.93 -13.27
C GLN A 63 19.70 11.55 -13.91
N ASN A 64 18.56 10.91 -13.62
CA ASN A 64 18.16 9.63 -14.20
C ASN A 64 17.47 9.78 -15.59
N GLY A 65 17.43 10.98 -16.16
CA GLY A 65 16.85 11.28 -17.46
C GLY A 65 15.32 11.45 -17.49
N VAL A 66 14.64 11.25 -16.35
CA VAL A 66 13.18 11.41 -16.25
C VAL A 66 12.83 12.87 -15.95
N ARG A 67 11.83 13.42 -16.64
CA ARG A 67 11.26 14.73 -16.31
C ARG A 67 10.38 14.63 -15.07
N ALA A 68 10.70 15.37 -14.03
CA ALA A 68 9.88 15.47 -12.83
C ALA A 68 9.12 16.80 -12.82
N ILE A 69 7.83 16.71 -12.51
CA ILE A 69 6.91 17.85 -12.48
C ILE A 69 6.19 17.83 -11.13
N GLY A 70 6.36 18.89 -10.36
CA GLY A 70 5.63 19.15 -9.12
C GLY A 70 4.48 20.11 -9.36
N ALA A 71 3.26 19.74 -8.99
CA ALA A 71 2.11 20.62 -9.14
C ALA A 71 1.99 21.68 -8.03
N GLY A 72 2.65 21.49 -6.88
CA GLY A 72 2.61 22.39 -5.73
C GLY A 72 1.24 22.41 -5.04
N PHE A 73 0.48 21.32 -5.05
CA PHE A 73 -0.80 21.25 -4.34
C PHE A 73 -0.57 20.79 -2.89
N ASN A 74 -0.92 21.62 -1.93
CA ASN A 74 -0.64 21.32 -0.51
C ASN A 74 -1.54 20.22 0.08
N GLN A 75 -2.83 20.20 -0.26
CA GLN A 75 -3.79 19.24 0.31
C GLN A 75 -4.88 18.82 -0.67
N LYS A 76 -5.27 19.69 -1.60
CA LYS A 76 -6.38 19.44 -2.52
C LYS A 76 -5.95 19.66 -3.95
N ILE A 77 -6.21 18.65 -4.79
CA ILE A 77 -5.96 18.76 -6.23
C ILE A 77 -6.79 19.90 -6.83
N GLN A 78 -6.12 20.79 -7.55
CA GLN A 78 -6.73 21.82 -8.37
C GLN A 78 -6.86 21.29 -9.80
N ILE A 79 -8.02 20.73 -10.12
CA ILE A 79 -8.25 20.01 -11.39
C ILE A 79 -7.91 20.86 -12.62
N PRO A 80 -8.33 22.14 -12.76
CA PRO A 80 -7.96 22.95 -13.92
C PRO A 80 -6.45 23.07 -14.12
N LYS A 81 -5.70 23.34 -13.04
CA LYS A 81 -4.25 23.46 -13.07
C LYS A 81 -3.56 22.11 -13.36
N LEU A 82 -4.11 21.00 -12.83
CA LEU A 82 -3.61 19.68 -13.15
C LEU A 82 -3.74 19.37 -14.65
N ILE A 83 -4.88 19.67 -15.24
CA ILE A 83 -5.13 19.47 -16.68
C ILE A 83 -4.19 20.35 -17.52
N GLU A 84 -4.01 21.62 -17.16
CA GLU A 84 -3.05 22.52 -17.82
C GLU A 84 -1.61 21.97 -17.80
N LEU A 85 -1.17 21.46 -16.65
CA LEU A 85 0.16 20.84 -16.54
C LEU A 85 0.29 19.61 -17.43
N ILE A 86 -0.74 18.78 -17.53
CA ILE A 86 -0.77 17.61 -18.40
C ILE A 86 -0.74 18.01 -19.88
N GLU A 87 -1.56 18.99 -20.29
CA GLU A 87 -1.61 19.48 -21.68
C GLU A 87 -0.28 20.07 -22.14
N LYS A 88 0.42 20.77 -21.25
CA LYS A 88 1.75 21.30 -21.52
C LYS A 88 2.76 20.17 -21.88
N GLN A 89 2.61 18.97 -21.29
CA GLN A 89 3.50 17.83 -21.56
C GLN A 89 3.18 17.12 -22.89
N LYS A 90 2.02 17.35 -23.49
CA LYS A 90 1.57 16.72 -24.74
C LYS A 90 1.75 15.19 -24.72
N PRO A 91 1.26 14.46 -23.72
CA PRO A 91 1.49 13.04 -23.59
C PRO A 91 0.83 12.26 -24.72
N THR A 92 1.55 11.29 -25.28
CA THR A 92 0.99 10.30 -26.20
C THR A 92 0.48 9.06 -25.47
N HIS A 93 0.96 8.84 -24.23
CA HIS A 93 0.56 7.75 -23.34
C HIS A 93 0.47 8.26 -21.90
N LEU A 94 -0.53 7.80 -21.16
CA LEU A 94 -0.81 8.26 -19.82
C LEU A 94 -0.94 7.09 -18.82
N ILE A 95 -0.24 7.18 -17.70
CA ILE A 95 -0.43 6.29 -16.53
C ILE A 95 -1.04 7.11 -15.40
N VAL A 96 -2.21 6.69 -14.92
CA VAL A 96 -2.89 7.34 -13.80
C VAL A 96 -2.76 6.44 -12.57
N ARG A 97 -2.01 6.89 -11.55
CA ARG A 97 -1.79 6.13 -10.31
C ARG A 97 -2.84 6.36 -9.22
N THR A 98 -3.78 7.28 -9.47
CA THR A 98 -4.89 7.59 -8.56
C THR A 98 -6.15 7.79 -9.39
N PRO A 99 -7.32 7.30 -8.99
CA PRO A 99 -8.53 7.29 -9.81
C PRO A 99 -9.20 8.68 -9.89
N ILE A 100 -8.49 9.68 -10.44
CA ILE A 100 -8.98 11.04 -10.66
C ILE A 100 -9.90 11.03 -11.89
N ARG A 101 -11.20 11.13 -11.66
CA ARG A 101 -12.23 11.01 -12.71
C ARG A 101 -12.10 12.04 -13.80
N GLU A 102 -11.78 13.27 -13.44
CA GLU A 102 -11.59 14.38 -14.37
C GLU A 102 -10.41 14.14 -15.30
N LEU A 103 -9.34 13.54 -14.80
CA LEU A 103 -8.17 13.15 -15.59
C LEU A 103 -8.50 12.02 -16.57
N LEU A 104 -9.21 10.98 -16.08
CA LEU A 104 -9.69 9.91 -16.96
C LEU A 104 -10.63 10.45 -18.06
N SER A 105 -11.53 11.37 -17.71
CA SER A 105 -12.43 12.03 -18.67
C SER A 105 -11.66 12.84 -19.70
N TRP A 106 -10.63 13.57 -19.27
CA TRP A 106 -9.74 14.32 -20.16
C TRP A 106 -9.02 13.39 -21.15
N ALA A 107 -8.43 12.29 -20.64
CA ALA A 107 -7.73 11.31 -21.48
C ALA A 107 -8.67 10.68 -22.54
N ILE A 108 -9.89 10.34 -22.15
CA ILE A 108 -10.92 9.83 -23.07
C ILE A 108 -11.28 10.85 -24.15
N LYS A 109 -11.52 12.11 -23.77
CA LYS A 109 -11.87 13.20 -24.70
C LYS A 109 -10.74 13.46 -25.70
N ASN A 110 -9.49 13.47 -25.23
CA ASN A 110 -8.32 13.73 -26.06
C ASN A 110 -7.76 12.46 -26.75
N LYS A 111 -8.40 11.32 -26.58
CA LYS A 111 -8.02 10.03 -27.18
C LYS A 111 -6.60 9.59 -26.84
N VAL A 112 -6.12 9.94 -25.64
CA VAL A 112 -4.80 9.52 -25.15
C VAL A 112 -4.87 8.09 -24.62
N PRO A 113 -4.12 7.12 -25.18
CA PRO A 113 -3.99 5.77 -24.62
C PRO A 113 -3.60 5.83 -23.16
N THR A 114 -4.40 5.19 -22.28
CA THR A 114 -4.26 5.34 -20.84
C THR A 114 -4.41 4.01 -20.13
N ILE A 115 -3.61 3.82 -19.10
CA ILE A 115 -3.82 2.78 -18.09
C ILE A 115 -4.06 3.41 -16.72
N ALA A 116 -4.92 2.78 -15.92
CA ALA A 116 -5.05 3.07 -14.50
C ALA A 116 -4.20 2.06 -13.72
N LEU A 117 -3.19 2.54 -12.99
CA LEU A 117 -2.25 1.72 -12.21
C LEU A 117 -2.43 2.04 -10.73
N LEU A 118 -3.39 1.37 -10.10
CA LEU A 118 -3.95 1.71 -8.80
C LEU A 118 -3.37 0.83 -7.68
N ALA A 119 -3.53 1.31 -6.45
CA ALA A 119 -3.23 0.57 -5.22
C ALA A 119 -4.31 0.86 -4.15
N ASP A 120 -5.57 0.96 -4.58
CA ASP A 120 -6.70 1.41 -3.75
C ASP A 120 -7.79 0.34 -3.69
N SER A 121 -8.56 0.35 -2.61
CA SER A 121 -9.84 -0.36 -2.52
C SER A 121 -11.01 0.55 -2.80
N PHE A 122 -12.11 -0.04 -3.25
CA PHE A 122 -13.31 0.69 -3.68
C PHE A 122 -14.54 0.25 -2.86
N PRO A 123 -14.68 0.70 -1.59
CA PRO A 123 -15.80 0.31 -0.78
C PRO A 123 -17.12 0.82 -1.36
N ASN A 124 -18.11 -0.08 -1.51
CA ASN A 124 -19.36 0.20 -2.20
C ASN A 124 -20.55 0.37 -1.24
N GLN A 125 -20.33 1.04 -0.09
CA GLN A 125 -21.34 1.27 0.93
C GLN A 125 -21.91 2.70 0.85
N GLY A 126 -23.24 2.84 0.92
CA GLY A 126 -23.96 4.10 0.88
C GLY A 126 -24.16 4.66 -0.54
N LEU A 127 -25.31 5.30 -0.76
CA LEU A 127 -25.77 5.77 -2.09
C LEU A 127 -24.77 6.71 -2.78
N ARG A 128 -24.19 7.66 -2.04
CA ARG A 128 -23.22 8.61 -2.61
C ARG A 128 -21.96 7.91 -3.14
N LYS A 129 -21.44 6.90 -2.39
CA LYS A 129 -20.29 6.12 -2.84
C LYS A 129 -20.66 5.26 -4.04
N LYS A 130 -21.83 4.59 -4.04
CA LYS A 130 -22.30 3.79 -5.17
C LYS A 130 -22.38 4.62 -6.47
N VAL A 131 -22.93 5.82 -6.41
CA VAL A 131 -22.99 6.72 -7.59
C VAL A 131 -21.59 7.12 -8.07
N LYS A 132 -20.71 7.51 -7.15
CA LYS A 132 -19.32 7.87 -7.50
C LYS A 132 -18.58 6.68 -8.11
N ASN A 133 -18.72 5.50 -7.55
CA ASN A 133 -18.09 4.26 -8.03
C ASN A 133 -18.64 3.85 -9.39
N TYR A 134 -19.96 3.92 -9.60
CA TYR A 134 -20.58 3.66 -10.90
C TYR A 134 -20.02 4.58 -12.00
N LEU A 135 -19.92 5.88 -11.72
CA LEU A 135 -19.35 6.84 -12.67
C LEU A 135 -17.85 6.58 -12.94
N LEU A 136 -17.10 6.18 -11.92
CA LEU A 136 -15.70 5.78 -12.08
C LEU A 136 -15.57 4.51 -12.94
N ALA A 137 -16.38 3.49 -12.63
CA ALA A 137 -16.37 2.23 -13.38
C ALA A 137 -16.70 2.43 -14.87
N ASN A 138 -17.64 3.33 -15.21
CA ASN A 138 -17.95 3.68 -16.58
C ASN A 138 -16.74 4.31 -17.32
N LEU A 139 -15.99 5.19 -16.66
CA LEU A 139 -14.76 5.74 -17.20
C LEU A 139 -13.68 4.66 -17.39
N LEU A 140 -13.44 3.83 -16.37
CA LEU A 140 -12.46 2.75 -16.44
C LEU A 140 -12.81 1.69 -17.49
N ASN A 141 -14.10 1.48 -17.78
CA ASN A 141 -14.55 0.57 -18.83
C ASN A 141 -14.46 1.16 -20.25
N ASN A 142 -14.19 2.46 -20.40
CA ASN A 142 -14.02 3.07 -21.71
C ASN A 142 -12.84 2.44 -22.47
N LYS A 143 -12.95 2.31 -23.78
CA LYS A 143 -11.91 1.71 -24.64
C LYS A 143 -10.57 2.46 -24.58
N GLN A 144 -10.59 3.75 -24.30
CA GLN A 144 -9.39 4.58 -24.21
C GLN A 144 -8.58 4.29 -22.94
N ILE A 145 -9.24 3.84 -21.86
CA ILE A 145 -8.58 3.27 -20.69
C ILE A 145 -8.34 1.79 -21.00
N GLN A 146 -7.15 1.47 -21.49
CA GLN A 146 -6.86 0.15 -22.05
C GLN A 146 -6.86 -0.95 -21.00
N TRP A 147 -6.23 -0.68 -19.84
CA TRP A 147 -6.14 -1.60 -18.72
C TRP A 147 -6.34 -0.89 -17.37
N VAL A 148 -6.80 -1.65 -16.39
CA VAL A 148 -6.93 -1.24 -15.00
C VAL A 148 -6.13 -2.21 -14.14
N PHE A 149 -4.99 -1.77 -13.66
CA PHE A 149 -4.13 -2.55 -12.78
C PHE A 149 -4.40 -2.16 -11.33
N ASN A 150 -4.45 -3.14 -10.41
CA ASN A 150 -4.61 -2.81 -9.00
C ASN A 150 -3.78 -3.75 -8.11
N HIS A 151 -3.23 -3.19 -7.03
CA HIS A 151 -2.34 -3.89 -6.12
C HIS A 151 -3.09 -4.88 -5.24
N GLY A 152 -2.83 -6.17 -5.43
CA GLY A 152 -3.50 -7.23 -4.70
C GLY A 152 -4.81 -7.71 -5.34
N ILE A 153 -5.19 -8.95 -5.02
CA ILE A 153 -6.38 -9.58 -5.62
C ILE A 153 -7.67 -8.98 -5.07
N ASN A 154 -7.77 -8.77 -3.74
CA ASN A 154 -8.98 -8.21 -3.12
C ASN A 154 -9.30 -6.80 -3.62
N SER A 155 -8.27 -5.98 -3.87
CA SER A 155 -8.45 -4.65 -4.46
C SER A 155 -8.97 -4.72 -5.90
N CYS A 156 -8.53 -5.73 -6.68
CA CYS A 156 -9.06 -6.01 -8.01
C CYS A 156 -10.53 -6.49 -7.96
N LEU A 157 -10.88 -7.32 -6.99
CA LEU A 157 -12.27 -7.71 -6.75
C LEU A 157 -13.15 -6.53 -6.37
N SER A 158 -12.64 -5.59 -5.57
CA SER A 158 -13.40 -4.37 -5.24
C SER A 158 -13.67 -3.49 -6.47
N LEU A 159 -12.76 -3.47 -7.47
CA LEU A 159 -13.02 -2.85 -8.78
C LEU A 159 -14.14 -3.58 -9.55
N GLN A 160 -14.13 -4.91 -9.54
CA GLN A 160 -15.19 -5.71 -10.16
C GLN A 160 -16.54 -5.46 -9.48
N GLU A 161 -16.59 -5.38 -8.15
CA GLU A 161 -17.81 -5.09 -7.38
C GLU A 161 -18.44 -3.73 -7.72
N ILE A 162 -17.64 -2.75 -8.07
CA ILE A 162 -18.15 -1.43 -8.51
C ILE A 162 -18.51 -1.39 -10.01
N GLY A 163 -18.32 -2.49 -10.75
CA GLY A 163 -18.74 -2.65 -12.15
C GLY A 163 -17.63 -2.48 -13.19
N VAL A 164 -16.35 -2.49 -12.81
CA VAL A 164 -15.24 -2.58 -13.77
C VAL A 164 -15.19 -4.01 -14.33
N LYS A 165 -15.09 -4.15 -15.66
CA LYS A 165 -15.05 -5.45 -16.34
C LYS A 165 -13.81 -6.23 -15.94
N PRO A 166 -13.93 -7.46 -15.41
CA PRO A 166 -12.79 -8.25 -14.99
C PRO A 166 -11.79 -8.58 -16.11
N SER A 167 -12.28 -8.55 -17.36
CA SER A 167 -11.45 -8.67 -18.57
C SER A 167 -10.51 -7.48 -18.82
N LYS A 168 -10.64 -6.40 -18.06
CA LYS A 168 -9.74 -5.22 -18.10
C LYS A 168 -8.87 -5.10 -16.88
N ILE A 169 -9.11 -5.90 -15.84
CA ILE A 169 -8.39 -5.81 -14.56
C ILE A 169 -7.25 -6.81 -14.56
N ILE A 170 -6.07 -6.36 -14.14
CA ILE A 170 -4.90 -7.24 -13.90
C ILE A 170 -4.38 -6.96 -12.49
N PRO A 171 -4.34 -7.98 -11.61
CA PRO A 171 -3.70 -7.88 -10.31
C PRO A 171 -2.18 -7.75 -10.47
N TRP A 172 -1.57 -6.92 -9.64
CA TRP A 172 -0.13 -6.76 -9.62
C TRP A 172 0.42 -6.63 -8.19
N ASP A 173 1.73 -6.80 -8.06
CA ASP A 173 2.45 -6.67 -6.81
C ASP A 173 3.85 -6.09 -7.04
N PHE A 174 4.51 -5.64 -5.96
CA PHE A 174 5.93 -5.33 -5.97
C PHE A 174 6.79 -6.61 -5.86
N PRO A 175 8.04 -6.59 -6.29
CA PRO A 175 8.98 -7.64 -5.90
C PRO A 175 9.25 -7.57 -4.39
N HIS A 176 9.30 -8.73 -3.74
CA HIS A 176 9.63 -8.85 -2.32
C HIS A 176 11.01 -9.53 -2.18
N PRO A 177 12.09 -8.75 -1.99
CA PRO A 177 13.45 -9.30 -1.93
C PRO A 177 13.71 -10.10 -0.64
N VAL A 178 12.92 -9.86 0.40
CA VAL A 178 13.02 -10.58 1.68
C VAL A 178 11.87 -11.58 1.77
N SER A 179 12.17 -12.81 2.17
CA SER A 179 11.17 -13.85 2.44
C SER A 179 11.29 -14.40 3.85
N PRO A 180 10.24 -15.02 4.40
CA PRO A 180 10.29 -15.62 5.72
C PRO A 180 11.24 -16.83 5.82
N ASP A 181 11.71 -17.40 4.70
CA ASP A 181 12.59 -18.57 4.69
C ASP A 181 13.91 -18.35 5.41
N SER A 182 14.39 -17.08 5.44
CA SER A 182 15.65 -16.71 6.10
C SER A 182 15.58 -16.70 7.61
N LEU A 183 14.39 -16.78 8.23
CA LEU A 183 14.18 -16.67 9.65
C LEU A 183 13.45 -17.92 10.20
N SER A 184 13.87 -18.39 11.38
CA SER A 184 13.14 -19.43 12.10
C SER A 184 11.82 -18.90 12.66
N PRO A 185 10.79 -19.75 12.83
CA PRO A 185 9.60 -19.39 13.59
C PRO A 185 9.94 -18.89 14.99
N LYS A 186 9.17 -17.94 15.51
CA LYS A 186 9.33 -17.41 16.87
C LYS A 186 8.55 -18.25 17.87
N SER A 187 9.12 -18.35 19.05
CA SER A 187 8.40 -18.77 20.27
C SER A 187 8.17 -17.56 21.16
N LEU A 188 7.11 -17.61 21.93
CA LEU A 188 6.84 -16.57 22.92
C LEU A 188 7.96 -16.56 23.97
N ARG A 189 8.46 -15.38 24.30
CA ARG A 189 9.48 -15.22 25.33
C ARG A 189 8.89 -15.52 26.71
N THR A 190 9.66 -16.11 27.58
CA THR A 190 9.24 -16.41 28.97
C THR A 190 9.52 -15.28 29.93
N ASP A 191 10.47 -14.41 29.59
CA ASP A 191 11.02 -13.34 30.41
C ASP A 191 10.72 -11.93 29.88
N ALA A 192 9.67 -11.81 29.04
CA ALA A 192 9.33 -10.56 28.39
C ALA A 192 8.77 -9.51 29.36
N ASN A 193 9.62 -8.60 29.78
CA ASN A 193 9.23 -7.44 30.54
C ASN A 193 10.09 -6.23 30.15
N PRO A 194 9.55 -5.23 29.42
CA PRO A 194 8.19 -5.18 28.87
C PRO A 194 8.00 -5.98 27.56
N TRP A 195 6.78 -6.34 27.23
CA TRP A 195 6.37 -6.83 25.92
C TRP A 195 6.53 -5.74 24.87
N GLN A 196 7.04 -6.10 23.68
CA GLN A 196 7.31 -5.16 22.59
C GLN A 196 6.28 -5.28 21.50
N LEU A 197 5.50 -4.24 21.29
CA LEU A 197 4.53 -4.13 20.18
C LEU A 197 5.05 -3.14 19.15
N ILE A 198 4.73 -3.36 17.87
CA ILE A 198 5.11 -2.45 16.80
C ILE A 198 3.96 -2.19 15.84
N TYR A 199 3.78 -0.92 15.49
CA TYR A 199 2.97 -0.44 14.38
C TYR A 199 3.89 0.18 13.33
N VAL A 200 3.66 -0.13 12.05
CA VAL A 200 4.38 0.47 10.92
C VAL A 200 3.37 0.93 9.88
N GLY A 201 3.44 2.19 9.49
CA GLY A 201 2.56 2.76 8.46
C GLY A 201 2.26 4.24 8.67
N LEU A 202 1.38 4.78 7.84
CA LEU A 202 0.95 6.18 7.94
C LEU A 202 0.23 6.42 9.27
N VAL A 203 0.69 7.41 10.03
CA VAL A 203 0.16 7.72 11.37
C VAL A 203 -1.10 8.58 11.24
N THR A 204 -2.26 7.92 11.06
CA THR A 204 -3.57 8.60 10.90
C THR A 204 -4.68 7.85 11.61
N LYS A 205 -5.81 8.54 11.81
CA LYS A 205 -7.02 7.96 12.41
C LYS A 205 -7.57 6.78 11.58
N SER A 206 -7.59 6.91 10.26
CA SER A 206 -8.10 5.85 9.36
C SER A 206 -7.20 4.61 9.30
N LYS A 207 -5.94 4.74 9.71
CA LYS A 207 -5.01 3.61 9.90
C LYS A 207 -5.12 2.97 11.29
N GLY A 208 -6.04 3.41 12.14
CA GLY A 208 -6.35 2.77 13.42
C GLY A 208 -5.34 3.07 14.55
N VAL A 209 -4.51 4.11 14.43
CA VAL A 209 -3.52 4.45 15.46
C VAL A 209 -4.20 4.81 16.79
N GLY A 210 -5.36 5.48 16.75
CA GLY A 210 -6.12 5.81 17.95
C GLY A 210 -6.56 4.58 18.75
N GLU A 211 -7.05 3.54 18.05
CA GLU A 211 -7.45 2.26 18.68
C GLU A 211 -6.27 1.54 19.31
N VAL A 212 -5.10 1.64 18.69
CA VAL A 212 -3.89 1.07 19.27
C VAL A 212 -3.55 1.75 20.60
N LEU A 213 -3.57 3.09 20.64
CA LEU A 213 -3.29 3.84 21.88
C LEU A 213 -4.32 3.51 22.98
N GLU A 214 -5.61 3.43 22.64
CA GLU A 214 -6.65 3.04 23.60
C GLU A 214 -6.46 1.61 24.11
N ALA A 215 -6.08 0.66 23.25
CA ALA A 215 -5.77 -0.71 23.65
C ALA A 215 -4.56 -0.76 24.60
N ILE A 216 -3.50 0.01 24.31
CA ILE A 216 -2.33 0.14 25.22
C ILE A 216 -2.74 0.64 26.60
N LYS A 217 -3.61 1.66 26.67
CA LYS A 217 -4.16 2.15 27.96
C LYS A 217 -4.89 1.05 28.72
N GLN A 218 -5.76 0.27 28.04
CA GLN A 218 -6.49 -0.83 28.67
C GLN A 218 -5.55 -1.91 29.20
N LEU A 219 -4.52 -2.29 28.43
CA LEU A 219 -3.52 -3.28 28.82
C LEU A 219 -2.68 -2.80 30.02
N LYS A 220 -2.25 -1.52 30.00
CA LYS A 220 -1.54 -0.89 31.13
C LYS A 220 -2.39 -0.89 32.41
N SER A 221 -3.70 -0.60 32.30
CA SER A 221 -4.61 -0.63 33.44
C SER A 221 -4.76 -2.02 34.07
N LYS A 222 -4.57 -3.08 33.28
CA LYS A 222 -4.49 -4.48 33.71
C LYS A 222 -3.10 -4.89 34.22
N LYS A 223 -2.18 -3.92 34.42
CA LYS A 223 -0.80 -4.10 34.89
C LYS A 223 0.09 -4.93 33.95
N LEU A 224 -0.25 -5.00 32.66
CA LEU A 224 0.61 -5.61 31.66
C LEU A 224 1.74 -4.63 31.30
N SER A 225 2.99 -5.03 31.54
CA SER A 225 4.16 -4.23 31.19
C SER A 225 4.41 -4.35 29.68
N LEU A 226 4.33 -3.25 28.96
CA LEU A 226 4.49 -3.23 27.50
C LEU A 226 5.08 -1.91 26.98
N LYS A 227 5.66 -1.97 25.79
CA LYS A 227 6.14 -0.84 25.01
C LYS A 227 5.59 -0.94 23.59
N LEU A 228 5.16 0.18 23.04
CA LEU A 228 4.70 0.30 21.66
C LEU A 228 5.63 1.20 20.88
N LYS A 229 6.14 0.70 19.76
CA LYS A 229 6.86 1.50 18.77
C LYS A 229 5.93 1.84 17.61
N ILE A 230 5.86 3.12 17.25
CA ILE A 230 5.09 3.63 16.10
C ILE A 230 6.07 4.17 15.07
N VAL A 231 6.12 3.52 13.90
CA VAL A 231 7.01 3.88 12.78
C VAL A 231 6.18 4.43 11.64
N GLY A 232 6.50 5.63 11.16
CA GLY A 232 5.86 6.29 10.04
C GLY A 232 5.63 7.78 10.27
N LEU A 233 5.11 8.43 9.23
CA LEU A 233 4.76 9.86 9.26
C LEU A 233 3.24 10.04 9.19
N GLY A 234 2.77 11.26 9.51
CA GLY A 234 1.36 11.64 9.44
C GLY A 234 0.98 12.62 10.53
N GLU A 235 -0.14 12.38 11.19
CA GLU A 235 -0.69 13.24 12.27
C GLU A 235 0.01 12.96 13.61
N THR A 236 1.36 12.89 13.59
CA THR A 236 2.17 12.40 14.72
C THR A 236 1.96 13.22 15.98
N GLU A 237 1.95 14.56 15.89
CA GLU A 237 1.72 15.45 17.04
C GLU A 237 0.35 15.23 17.70
N TYR A 238 -0.68 14.99 16.87
CA TYR A 238 -2.02 14.67 17.37
C TYR A 238 -1.99 13.41 18.24
N PHE A 239 -1.33 12.34 17.77
CA PHE A 239 -1.28 11.07 18.49
C PHE A 239 -0.32 11.10 19.68
N ILE A 240 0.75 11.90 19.66
CA ILE A 240 1.58 12.17 20.84
C ILE A 240 0.73 12.82 21.95
N ASN A 241 -0.08 13.83 21.59
CA ASN A 241 -0.98 14.49 22.54
C ASN A 241 -2.07 13.54 23.06
N GLN A 242 -2.60 12.65 22.20
CA GLN A 242 -3.53 11.59 22.63
C GLN A 242 -2.87 10.62 23.63
N ALA A 243 -1.62 10.19 23.38
CA ALA A 243 -0.88 9.32 24.30
C ALA A 243 -0.70 9.96 25.68
N LYS A 244 -0.39 11.28 25.74
CA LYS A 244 -0.32 12.05 27.00
C LYS A 244 -1.67 12.11 27.71
N GLN A 245 -2.77 12.41 26.99
CA GLN A 245 -4.13 12.44 27.55
C GLN A 245 -4.54 11.08 28.15
N LEU A 246 -4.09 9.98 27.52
CA LEU A 246 -4.31 8.61 27.96
C LEU A 246 -3.34 8.17 29.08
N GLN A 247 -2.35 8.98 29.44
CA GLN A 247 -1.31 8.68 30.44
C GLN A 247 -0.52 7.40 30.11
N ILE A 248 -0.13 7.28 28.81
CA ILE A 248 0.64 6.15 28.28
C ILE A 248 1.91 6.58 27.54
N GLU A 249 2.30 7.85 27.62
CA GLU A 249 3.50 8.39 26.96
C GLU A 249 4.79 7.67 27.36
N ASP A 250 4.84 7.10 28.57
CA ASP A 250 5.92 6.25 29.04
C ASP A 250 5.98 4.87 28.35
N CYS A 251 4.89 4.46 27.70
CA CYS A 251 4.77 3.17 27.01
C CYS A 251 4.88 3.29 25.49
N VAL A 252 4.82 4.50 24.90
CA VAL A 252 4.71 4.71 23.45
C VAL A 252 5.88 5.54 22.94
N GLU A 253 6.53 5.04 21.90
CA GLU A 253 7.65 5.69 21.22
C GLU A 253 7.30 5.92 19.74
N PHE A 254 7.34 7.18 19.29
CA PHE A 254 7.16 7.57 17.90
C PHE A 254 8.52 7.72 17.24
N LEU A 255 8.87 6.82 16.31
CA LEU A 255 10.18 6.73 15.68
C LEU A 255 10.30 7.54 14.37
N GLY A 256 9.19 8.10 13.88
CA GLY A 256 9.18 8.76 12.58
C GLY A 256 9.39 7.79 11.41
N LEU A 257 9.85 8.33 10.29
CA LEU A 257 10.15 7.53 9.10
C LEU A 257 11.53 6.87 9.25
N LEU A 258 11.58 5.58 9.02
CA LEU A 258 12.81 4.80 9.07
C LEU A 258 13.13 4.19 7.69
N PRO A 259 14.40 3.89 7.39
CA PRO A 259 14.79 3.16 6.20
C PRO A 259 14.11 1.79 6.12
N ASN A 260 13.57 1.42 4.95
CA ASN A 260 12.80 0.19 4.78
C ASN A 260 13.55 -1.08 5.21
N LYS A 261 14.88 -1.14 4.96
CA LYS A 261 15.72 -2.27 5.39
C LYS A 261 15.70 -2.54 6.89
N THR A 262 15.34 -1.56 7.72
CA THR A 262 15.27 -1.69 9.18
C THR A 262 13.94 -2.24 9.68
N ILE A 263 12.89 -2.25 8.84
CA ILE A 263 11.52 -2.55 9.24
C ILE A 263 11.37 -4.03 9.63
N VAL A 264 11.79 -4.96 8.77
CA VAL A 264 11.71 -6.40 9.08
C VAL A 264 12.53 -6.77 10.32
N PRO A 265 13.78 -6.29 10.51
CA PRO A 265 14.51 -6.45 11.76
C PRO A 265 13.79 -5.89 13.00
N LEU A 266 13.19 -4.69 12.92
CA LEU A 266 12.43 -4.10 14.02
C LEU A 266 11.18 -4.91 14.36
N MET A 267 10.44 -5.37 13.34
CA MET A 267 9.31 -6.26 13.54
C MET A 267 9.74 -7.59 14.14
N ARG A 268 10.89 -8.13 13.73
CA ARG A 268 11.46 -9.36 14.31
C ARG A 268 11.82 -9.21 15.80
N ALA A 269 12.30 -8.04 16.19
CA ALA A 269 12.62 -7.74 17.59
C ALA A 269 11.36 -7.51 18.46
N ALA A 270 10.23 -7.15 17.85
CA ALA A 270 8.96 -7.00 18.55
C ALA A 270 8.31 -8.36 18.84
N ASP A 271 7.39 -8.41 19.79
CA ASP A 271 6.61 -9.60 20.11
C ASP A 271 5.32 -9.69 19.26
N ILE A 272 4.75 -8.55 18.88
CA ILE A 272 3.51 -8.47 18.11
C ILE A 272 3.62 -7.34 17.09
N VAL A 273 3.19 -7.61 15.83
CA VAL A 273 2.98 -6.59 14.79
C VAL A 273 1.49 -6.23 14.73
N LEU A 274 1.18 -4.93 14.75
CA LEU A 274 -0.19 -4.41 14.73
C LEU A 274 -0.52 -3.80 13.36
N VAL A 275 -1.65 -4.23 12.74
CA VAL A 275 -2.16 -3.73 11.46
C VAL A 275 -3.65 -3.35 11.59
N PRO A 276 -3.96 -2.23 12.25
CA PRO A 276 -5.30 -1.89 12.71
C PRO A 276 -6.14 -1.07 11.71
N SER A 277 -5.77 -1.04 10.41
CA SER A 277 -6.43 -0.21 9.39
C SER A 277 -7.95 -0.33 9.40
N ARG A 278 -8.63 0.81 9.30
CA ARG A 278 -10.09 0.89 9.23
C ARG A 278 -10.57 0.76 7.78
N PRO A 279 -11.80 0.26 7.53
CA PRO A 279 -12.37 0.12 6.19
C PRO A 279 -12.48 1.43 5.39
N GLU A 280 -12.41 2.58 6.06
CA GLU A 280 -12.41 3.89 5.39
C GLU A 280 -11.09 4.21 4.70
N TYR A 281 -9.99 3.62 5.15
CA TYR A 281 -8.71 3.76 4.48
C TYR A 281 -8.68 2.90 3.22
N PRO A 282 -8.38 3.47 2.04
CA PRO A 282 -8.43 2.74 0.78
C PRO A 282 -7.19 1.84 0.59
N GLU A 283 -7.01 0.83 1.44
CA GLU A 283 -5.91 -0.12 1.27
C GLU A 283 -6.00 -0.83 -0.09
N GLY A 284 -4.86 -0.96 -0.79
CA GLY A 284 -4.68 -2.04 -1.73
C GLY A 284 -4.43 -3.35 -0.96
N PHE A 285 -3.15 -3.73 -0.83
CA PHE A 285 -2.72 -4.70 0.18
C PHE A 285 -1.50 -4.12 0.89
N PRO A 286 -1.53 -3.92 2.23
CA PRO A 286 -0.46 -3.19 2.91
C PRO A 286 0.85 -3.98 2.92
N LEU A 287 1.94 -3.35 2.47
CA LEU A 287 3.29 -3.92 2.51
C LEU A 287 3.70 -4.36 3.92
N THR A 288 3.18 -3.67 4.95
CA THR A 288 3.39 -4.01 6.36
C THR A 288 3.01 -5.46 6.70
N ILE A 289 1.98 -6.03 6.03
CA ILE A 289 1.62 -7.45 6.23
C ILE A 289 2.70 -8.35 5.64
N TYR A 290 3.21 -8.06 4.44
CA TYR A 290 4.34 -8.79 3.87
C TYR A 290 5.57 -8.75 4.78
N GLU A 291 5.92 -7.56 5.28
CA GLU A 291 7.06 -7.33 6.18
C GLU A 291 6.86 -8.03 7.53
N GLY A 292 5.64 -7.99 8.07
CA GLY A 292 5.26 -8.70 9.29
C GLY A 292 5.42 -10.22 9.14
N LEU A 293 4.93 -10.78 8.03
CA LEU A 293 5.10 -12.20 7.72
C LEU A 293 6.59 -12.56 7.53
N CYS A 294 7.37 -11.71 6.83
CA CYS A 294 8.82 -11.89 6.68
C CYS A 294 9.54 -11.93 8.02
N SER A 295 9.12 -11.11 8.97
CA SER A 295 9.70 -11.06 10.31
C SER A 295 9.40 -12.30 11.16
N ARG A 296 8.46 -13.15 10.75
CA ARG A 296 7.94 -14.27 11.54
C ARG A 296 7.32 -13.85 12.88
N THR A 297 7.04 -12.56 13.07
CA THR A 297 6.38 -12.06 14.28
C THR A 297 4.86 -12.14 14.09
N PRO A 298 4.11 -12.74 15.01
CA PRO A 298 2.67 -12.83 14.90
C PRO A 298 2.01 -11.47 14.69
N ILE A 299 1.03 -11.44 13.79
CA ILE A 299 0.30 -10.25 13.38
C ILE A 299 -1.06 -10.23 14.07
N ILE A 300 -1.45 -9.08 14.64
CA ILE A 300 -2.84 -8.77 14.98
C ILE A 300 -3.33 -7.73 13.99
N ALA A 301 -4.33 -8.09 13.18
CA ALA A 301 -4.88 -7.23 12.15
C ALA A 301 -6.37 -6.96 12.37
N SER A 302 -6.87 -5.86 11.84
CA SER A 302 -8.30 -5.60 11.78
C SER A 302 -9.00 -6.50 10.74
N ASP A 303 -10.32 -6.58 10.80
CA ASP A 303 -11.18 -7.23 9.80
C ASP A 303 -11.38 -6.38 8.53
N HIS A 304 -10.35 -5.60 8.16
CA HIS A 304 -10.39 -4.79 6.95
C HIS A 304 -10.71 -5.65 5.70
N PRO A 305 -11.63 -5.24 4.81
CA PRO A 305 -12.07 -6.06 3.67
C PRO A 305 -10.92 -6.56 2.77
N MET A 306 -9.84 -5.77 2.65
CA MET A 306 -8.68 -6.14 1.82
C MET A 306 -7.81 -7.24 2.46
N PHE A 307 -7.97 -7.52 3.76
CA PHE A 307 -7.25 -8.58 4.48
C PHE A 307 -8.00 -9.92 4.43
N LYS A 308 -9.29 -9.87 4.13
CA LYS A 308 -10.17 -11.05 4.08
C LYS A 308 -9.60 -12.15 3.16
N ASN A 309 -9.67 -13.40 3.60
CA ASN A 309 -9.13 -14.61 2.98
C ASN A 309 -7.58 -14.69 2.97
N ASN A 310 -6.88 -13.56 3.01
CA ASN A 310 -5.43 -13.52 3.11
C ASN A 310 -4.96 -13.74 4.54
N LEU A 311 -5.65 -13.10 5.50
CA LEU A 311 -5.46 -13.31 6.93
C LEU A 311 -6.69 -14.04 7.50
N LYS A 312 -6.43 -15.10 8.29
CA LYS A 312 -7.45 -15.94 8.92
C LYS A 312 -7.20 -15.99 10.43
N ASP A 313 -8.24 -15.64 11.20
CA ASP A 313 -8.15 -15.60 12.68
C ASP A 313 -7.72 -16.94 13.27
N GLY A 314 -6.77 -16.90 14.19
CA GLY A 314 -6.20 -18.07 14.86
C GLY A 314 -5.39 -19.02 13.97
N SER A 315 -5.26 -18.73 12.67
CA SER A 315 -4.56 -19.59 11.69
C SER A 315 -3.23 -18.99 11.23
N ASN A 316 -3.22 -17.75 10.74
CA ASN A 316 -2.00 -17.04 10.31
C ASN A 316 -1.92 -15.60 10.82
N ALA A 317 -2.95 -15.13 11.51
CA ALA A 317 -2.99 -13.85 12.24
C ALA A 317 -4.05 -13.96 13.35
N MET A 318 -4.09 -12.98 14.27
CA MET A 318 -5.25 -12.68 15.08
C MET A 318 -6.06 -11.58 14.41
N ILE A 319 -7.38 -11.70 14.38
CA ILE A 319 -8.26 -10.71 13.73
C ILE A 319 -9.19 -10.09 14.75
N PHE A 320 -9.31 -8.77 14.73
CA PHE A 320 -10.26 -8.02 15.57
C PHE A 320 -11.15 -7.09 14.72
N PRO A 321 -12.38 -6.77 15.19
CA PRO A 321 -13.25 -5.81 14.51
C PRO A 321 -12.60 -4.41 14.44
N ALA A 322 -12.46 -3.85 13.24
CA ALA A 322 -11.86 -2.54 13.02
C ALA A 322 -12.56 -1.46 13.88
N GLY A 323 -11.77 -0.56 14.47
CA GLY A 323 -12.29 0.47 15.36
C GLY A 323 -12.58 0.02 16.80
N ASN A 324 -12.32 -1.24 17.14
CA ASN A 324 -12.60 -1.80 18.47
C ASN A 324 -11.30 -2.03 19.27
N ALA A 325 -10.92 -1.03 20.07
CA ALA A 325 -9.72 -1.09 20.91
C ALA A 325 -9.78 -2.21 21.96
N SER A 326 -10.97 -2.52 22.49
CA SER A 326 -11.13 -3.59 23.49
C SER A 326 -10.91 -4.98 22.89
N ALA A 327 -11.39 -5.20 21.67
CA ALA A 327 -11.12 -6.44 20.95
C ALA A 327 -9.63 -6.57 20.60
N LEU A 328 -8.96 -5.47 20.19
CA LEU A 328 -7.52 -5.45 19.99
C LEU A 328 -6.76 -5.80 21.27
N SER A 329 -7.13 -5.18 22.40
CA SER A 329 -6.55 -5.50 23.72
C SER A 329 -6.71 -7.00 24.07
N ALA A 330 -7.90 -7.57 23.86
CA ALA A 330 -8.17 -8.99 24.10
C ALA A 330 -7.31 -9.92 23.20
N CYS A 331 -7.10 -9.55 21.91
CA CYS A 331 -6.21 -10.29 21.02
C CYS A 331 -4.75 -10.28 21.53
N VAL A 332 -4.26 -9.13 22.03
CA VAL A 332 -2.92 -9.02 22.62
C VAL A 332 -2.81 -9.92 23.85
N GLU A 333 -3.75 -9.85 24.79
CA GLU A 333 -3.75 -10.70 26.00
C GLU A 333 -3.75 -12.19 25.66
N LYS A 334 -4.65 -12.60 24.76
CA LYS A 334 -4.74 -14.00 24.32
C LYS A 334 -3.42 -14.48 23.72
N LEU A 335 -2.82 -13.69 22.82
CA LEU A 335 -1.61 -14.08 22.14
C LEU A 335 -0.39 -14.16 23.10
N LEU A 336 -0.31 -13.27 24.10
CA LEU A 336 0.75 -13.26 25.10
C LEU A 336 0.56 -14.30 26.22
N SER A 337 -0.64 -14.89 26.35
CA SER A 337 -0.94 -15.94 27.32
C SER A 337 -0.95 -17.35 26.72
N ASP A 338 -0.85 -17.47 25.39
CA ASP A 338 -0.90 -18.77 24.68
C ASP A 338 0.35 -19.00 23.81
N PRO A 339 1.42 -19.59 24.37
CA PRO A 339 2.65 -19.87 23.63
C PRO A 339 2.46 -20.79 22.42
N ALA A 340 1.49 -21.71 22.47
CA ALA A 340 1.22 -22.63 21.38
C ALA A 340 0.60 -21.88 20.19
N LEU A 341 -0.41 -21.03 20.44
CA LEU A 341 -1.00 -20.15 19.43
C LEU A 341 0.05 -19.21 18.85
N TYR A 342 0.87 -18.56 19.70
CA TYR A 342 1.92 -17.65 19.26
C TYR A 342 2.88 -18.35 18.27
N HIS A 343 3.38 -19.54 18.63
CA HIS A 343 4.26 -20.32 17.77
C HIS A 343 3.59 -20.77 16.48
N SER A 344 2.34 -21.20 16.54
CA SER A 344 1.60 -21.65 15.35
C SER A 344 1.39 -20.52 14.34
N LEU A 345 1.06 -19.30 14.78
CA LEU A 345 0.93 -18.13 13.91
C LEU A 345 2.27 -17.75 13.27
N SER A 346 3.36 -17.80 14.05
CA SER A 346 4.69 -17.57 13.54
C SER A 346 5.10 -18.62 12.51
N LEU A 347 4.80 -19.88 12.73
CA LEU A 347 5.06 -20.97 11.79
C LEU A 347 4.28 -20.80 10.48
N ALA A 348 3.01 -20.42 10.57
CA ALA A 348 2.13 -20.23 9.42
C ALA A 348 2.50 -19.05 8.51
N SER A 349 3.37 -18.12 8.97
CA SER A 349 3.72 -16.91 8.23
C SER A 349 4.39 -17.20 6.87
N LEU A 350 5.16 -18.28 6.73
CA LEU A 350 5.78 -18.65 5.46
C LEU A 350 4.73 -19.02 4.39
N ASP A 351 3.80 -19.90 4.74
CA ASP A 351 2.77 -20.32 3.80
C ASP A 351 1.79 -19.19 3.50
N ALA A 352 1.48 -18.35 4.50
CA ALA A 352 0.70 -17.14 4.30
C ALA A 352 1.40 -16.20 3.31
N TRP A 353 2.69 -15.93 3.49
CA TRP A 353 3.48 -15.08 2.60
C TRP A 353 3.53 -15.63 1.16
N LYS A 354 3.73 -16.96 0.98
CA LYS A 354 3.74 -17.60 -0.33
C LYS A 354 2.41 -17.44 -1.06
N ARG A 355 1.28 -17.58 -0.35
CA ARG A 355 -0.06 -17.42 -0.94
C ARG A 355 -0.38 -15.99 -1.36
N LEU A 356 0.26 -14.99 -0.76
CA LEU A 356 0.06 -13.58 -1.11
C LEU A 356 0.78 -13.17 -2.39
N GLN A 357 1.75 -13.96 -2.86
CA GLN A 357 2.58 -13.59 -4.01
C GLN A 357 1.76 -13.53 -5.29
N ILE A 358 1.83 -12.39 -5.98
CA ILE A 358 1.29 -12.24 -7.33
C ILE A 358 2.46 -12.26 -8.31
N PRO A 359 2.41 -13.11 -9.35
CA PRO A 359 3.53 -13.25 -10.30
C PRO A 359 3.77 -11.98 -11.11
N VAL A 360 2.72 -11.21 -11.36
CA VAL A 360 2.76 -9.99 -12.16
C VAL A 360 3.37 -8.85 -11.35
N LYS A 361 4.49 -8.30 -11.82
CA LYS A 361 5.22 -7.23 -11.12
C LYS A 361 5.01 -5.87 -11.79
N TRP A 362 5.04 -4.82 -10.98
CA TRP A 362 4.74 -3.43 -11.37
C TRP A 362 5.47 -2.97 -12.63
N ALA A 363 6.78 -3.13 -12.71
CA ALA A 363 7.57 -2.68 -13.86
C ALA A 363 7.27 -3.52 -15.11
N GLU A 364 7.03 -4.82 -14.95
CA GLU A 364 6.69 -5.71 -16.06
C GLU A 364 5.38 -5.27 -16.73
N LEU A 365 4.34 -4.93 -15.96
CA LEU A 365 3.09 -4.42 -16.50
C LEU A 365 3.30 -3.19 -17.39
N ILE A 366 4.07 -2.22 -16.90
CA ILE A 366 4.31 -0.98 -17.64
C ILE A 366 5.10 -1.29 -18.91
N ASN A 367 6.14 -2.10 -18.81
CA ASN A 367 6.95 -2.51 -19.97
C ASN A 367 6.10 -3.23 -21.02
N ARG A 368 5.25 -4.20 -20.61
CA ARG A 368 4.37 -4.93 -21.53
C ARG A 368 3.36 -4.02 -22.22
N TRP A 369 2.92 -2.97 -21.54
CA TRP A 369 2.00 -2.00 -22.13
C TRP A 369 2.71 -0.97 -23.03
N VAL A 370 3.86 -0.46 -22.62
CA VAL A 370 4.65 0.54 -23.37
C VAL A 370 5.22 -0.05 -24.67
N TYR A 371 5.76 -1.25 -24.59
CA TYR A 371 6.32 -1.97 -25.77
C TYR A 371 5.28 -2.88 -26.39
N ASP A 372 4.25 -2.28 -26.97
CA ASP A 372 3.06 -2.92 -27.51
C ASP A 372 3.38 -3.88 -28.67
N SER A 373 3.66 -5.15 -28.37
CA SER A 373 3.82 -6.25 -29.33
C SER A 373 2.68 -7.26 -29.20
N GLN A 374 2.54 -8.15 -30.20
CA GLN A 374 1.56 -9.23 -30.12
C GLN A 374 1.77 -10.12 -28.89
N GLU A 375 3.02 -10.45 -28.56
CA GLU A 375 3.39 -11.22 -27.36
C GLU A 375 2.98 -10.51 -26.09
N ASN A 376 3.28 -9.20 -25.96
CA ASN A 376 2.95 -8.40 -24.80
C ASN A 376 1.44 -8.26 -24.61
N ARG A 377 0.68 -8.06 -25.69
CA ARG A 377 -0.81 -8.03 -25.65
C ARG A 377 -1.36 -9.38 -25.18
N GLN A 378 -0.82 -10.49 -25.70
CA GLN A 378 -1.24 -11.84 -25.27
C GLN A 378 -0.91 -12.07 -23.80
N TRP A 379 0.27 -11.69 -23.37
CA TRP A 379 0.67 -11.81 -21.96
C TRP A 379 -0.28 -11.02 -21.04
N LEU A 380 -0.61 -9.75 -21.36
CA LEU A 380 -1.57 -8.95 -20.58
C LEU A 380 -2.95 -9.63 -20.58
N PHE A 381 -3.39 -10.16 -21.73
CA PHE A 381 -4.64 -10.89 -21.83
C PHE A 381 -4.69 -12.13 -20.94
N ASP A 382 -3.61 -12.88 -20.84
CA ASP A 382 -3.49 -14.11 -20.03
C ASP A 382 -3.42 -13.86 -18.53
N HIS A 383 -3.13 -12.60 -18.11
CA HIS A 383 -3.02 -12.21 -16.71
C HIS A 383 -4.22 -11.42 -16.19
N ARG A 384 -5.32 -11.39 -16.94
CA ARG A 384 -6.56 -10.73 -16.48
C ARG A 384 -7.18 -11.44 -15.28
N LEU A 385 -7.95 -10.70 -14.51
CA LEU A 385 -8.65 -11.21 -13.34
C LEU A 385 -9.57 -12.40 -13.66
N ASP A 386 -10.20 -12.40 -14.86
CA ASP A 386 -11.07 -13.47 -15.35
C ASP A 386 -10.35 -14.62 -16.08
N SER A 387 -9.01 -14.61 -16.12
CA SER A 387 -8.22 -15.64 -16.81
C SER A 387 -8.26 -17.03 -16.14
N GLY A 388 -8.79 -17.12 -14.92
CA GLY A 388 -8.79 -18.32 -14.10
C GLY A 388 -7.53 -18.57 -13.27
N ARG A 389 -6.44 -17.82 -13.49
CA ARG A 389 -5.16 -17.95 -12.77
C ARG A 389 -5.26 -17.69 -11.25
N TYR A 390 -6.23 -16.91 -10.82
CA TYR A 390 -6.36 -16.46 -9.43
C TYR A 390 -7.42 -17.20 -8.63
N ARG A 391 -8.03 -18.27 -9.18
CA ARG A 391 -9.13 -19.03 -8.54
C ARG A 391 -8.71 -19.75 -7.26
N SER A 392 -7.51 -20.31 -7.23
CA SER A 392 -6.99 -21.00 -6.04
C SER A 392 -6.73 -20.09 -4.84
N THR A 393 -6.79 -18.78 -5.02
CA THR A 393 -6.64 -17.80 -3.94
C THR A 393 -7.97 -17.58 -3.20
N PHE A 394 -9.09 -18.10 -3.73
CA PHE A 394 -10.45 -17.89 -3.20
C PHE A 394 -10.99 -19.13 -2.44
N GLU A 395 -10.34 -20.27 -2.59
CA GLU A 395 -10.62 -21.51 -1.84
C GLU A 395 -9.72 -21.62 -0.59
#